data_f4f268a67d41c1747df0c329ce505d69
#
_entry.id   f4f268a67d41c1747df0c329ce505d69
#
_cell.length_a   1.000
_cell.length_b   1.000
_cell.length_c   1.000
_cell.angle_alpha   90.00
_cell.angle_beta   90.00
_cell.angle_gamma   90.00
#
_symmetry.space_group_name_H-M   'P 1'
#
loop_
_entity.id
_entity.type
_entity.pdbx_description
1 polymer ?
#
loop_
_entity_poly.entity_id
_entity_poly.type
_entity_poly.pdbx_seq_one_letter_code
_entity_poly.pdbx_strand_id
1 'polypeptide(L)'
;GFNLIATANNRDKGVNELSSALKRRFNTVILPVPATEEEEISIVSKRVSEMDRALELPAEPPAMHEVRRVVQIFRELRNGQTEDGKTKLKSPTGTMSTAEAISVLNSGMALAAHFGDGVLHARDVAASLVGAVVKDPVQDDLVWREYLETVVKERSDWKDLYRACREVD
;
A
#
# COMPACT_ATOMS: atom_id res chain seq x y z
N GLY A 1 29.52 23.10 14.28
CA GLY A 1 29.08 22.53 13.00
C GLY A 1 27.75 21.85 13.16
N PHE A 2 26.98 21.71 12.11
CA PHE A 2 25.76 20.94 12.08
C PHE A 2 25.77 19.97 10.89
N ASN A 3 25.10 18.82 11.04
CA ASN A 3 24.88 17.86 9.98
C ASN A 3 23.43 17.99 9.49
N LEU A 4 23.22 17.94 8.17
CA LEU A 4 21.91 17.97 7.56
C LEU A 4 21.65 16.62 6.89
N ILE A 5 20.52 16.00 7.24
CA ILE A 5 19.98 14.83 6.56
C ILE A 5 18.66 15.27 5.92
N ALA A 6 18.51 15.02 4.63
CA ALA A 6 17.30 15.31 3.89
C ALA A 6 16.81 14.04 3.17
N THR A 7 15.49 13.90 3.06
CA THR A 7 14.85 12.86 2.27
C THR A 7 14.10 13.47 1.11
N ALA A 8 14.10 12.81 -0.03
CA ALA A 8 13.34 13.22 -1.20
C ALA A 8 12.75 12.00 -1.90
N ASN A 9 11.56 12.14 -2.45
CA ASN A 9 10.95 11.15 -3.33
C ASN A 9 11.16 11.61 -4.78
N ASN A 10 11.99 10.90 -5.53
CA ASN A 10 12.29 11.23 -6.93
C ASN A 10 11.32 10.57 -7.93
N ARG A 11 10.29 9.86 -7.45
CA ARG A 11 9.25 9.24 -8.29
C ARG A 11 7.99 10.10 -8.43
N ASP A 12 7.82 11.11 -7.59
CA ASP A 12 6.63 11.96 -7.64
C ASP A 12 6.69 12.90 -8.85
N LYS A 13 5.64 12.86 -9.67
CA LYS A 13 5.46 13.79 -10.79
C LYS A 13 5.31 15.21 -10.24
N GLY A 14 6.11 16.14 -10.77
CA GLY A 14 6.07 17.57 -10.36
C GLY A 14 7.09 17.98 -9.32
N VAL A 15 7.91 17.06 -8.81
CA VAL A 15 9.06 17.43 -7.98
C VAL A 15 10.19 17.92 -8.88
N ASN A 16 10.62 19.16 -8.69
CA ASN A 16 11.81 19.67 -9.37
C ASN A 16 13.04 18.88 -8.90
N GLU A 17 13.84 18.43 -9.86
CA GLU A 17 15.12 17.83 -9.52
C GLU A 17 15.98 18.79 -8.68
N LEU A 18 16.69 18.22 -7.70
CA LEU A 18 17.69 18.96 -6.97
C LEU A 18 18.69 19.58 -7.95
N SER A 19 18.96 20.88 -7.79
CA SER A 19 19.96 21.55 -8.61
C SER A 19 21.31 20.81 -8.56
N SER A 20 22.08 20.86 -9.62
CA SER A 20 23.41 20.25 -9.68
C SER A 20 24.34 20.76 -8.57
N ALA A 21 24.16 22.01 -8.15
CA ALA A 21 24.91 22.63 -7.05
C ALA A 21 24.57 21.96 -5.69
N LEU A 22 23.29 21.64 -5.45
CA LEU A 22 22.87 20.90 -4.25
C LEU A 22 23.33 19.44 -4.31
N LYS A 23 23.14 18.75 -5.44
CA LYS A 23 23.58 17.35 -5.63
C LYS A 23 25.07 17.17 -5.29
N ARG A 24 25.93 18.16 -5.61
CA ARG A 24 27.39 18.11 -5.29
C ARG A 24 27.71 18.27 -3.80
N ARG A 25 26.80 18.83 -3.01
CA ARG A 25 27.02 19.09 -1.58
C ARG A 25 26.48 18.00 -0.67
N PHE A 26 25.70 17.06 -1.21
CA PHE A 26 25.12 15.94 -0.49
C PHE A 26 25.69 14.62 -0.98
N ASN A 27 25.95 13.71 -0.04
CA ASN A 27 26.11 12.29 -0.36
C ASN A 27 24.73 11.69 -0.55
N THR A 28 24.39 11.34 -1.79
CA THR A 28 23.09 10.79 -2.11
C THR A 28 23.10 9.27 -1.96
N VAL A 29 22.17 8.77 -1.16
CA VAL A 29 21.89 7.33 -1.04
C VAL A 29 20.50 7.08 -1.60
N ILE A 30 20.40 6.17 -2.56
CA ILE A 30 19.12 5.74 -3.13
C ILE A 30 18.70 4.48 -2.39
N LEU A 31 17.56 4.56 -1.69
CA LEU A 31 16.96 3.40 -1.05
C LEU A 31 16.08 2.67 -2.08
N PRO A 32 16.37 1.40 -2.40
CA PRO A 32 15.53 0.63 -3.30
C PRO A 32 14.19 0.28 -2.63
N VAL A 33 13.19 -0.05 -3.42
CA VAL A 33 11.98 -0.72 -2.90
C VAL A 33 12.35 -2.14 -2.44
N PRO A 34 11.59 -2.74 -1.50
CA PRO A 34 11.84 -4.12 -1.07
C PRO A 34 11.88 -5.08 -2.27
N ALA A 35 12.91 -5.92 -2.32
CA ALA A 35 13.13 -6.80 -3.48
C ALA A 35 12.11 -7.94 -3.52
N THR A 36 11.78 -8.50 -2.35
CA THR A 36 10.87 -9.64 -2.24
C THR A 36 9.57 -9.27 -1.53
N GLU A 37 8.53 -10.10 -1.73
CA GLU A 37 7.25 -9.98 -1.03
C GLU A 37 7.45 -10.14 0.49
N GLU A 38 8.28 -11.10 0.90
CA GLU A 38 8.55 -11.41 2.30
C GLU A 38 9.23 -10.25 3.03
N GLU A 39 10.18 -9.58 2.36
CA GLU A 39 10.82 -8.38 2.91
C GLU A 39 9.79 -7.27 3.10
N GLU A 40 8.91 -7.04 2.11
CA GLU A 40 7.89 -5.99 2.20
C GLU A 40 6.86 -6.31 3.29
N ILE A 41 6.39 -7.57 3.39
CA ILE A 41 5.51 -8.05 4.47
C ILE A 41 6.16 -7.82 5.84
N SER A 42 7.44 -8.15 5.99
CA SER A 42 8.17 -7.95 7.24
C SER A 42 8.23 -6.49 7.66
N ILE A 43 8.52 -5.59 6.71
CA ILE A 43 8.55 -4.14 6.94
C ILE A 43 7.15 -3.63 7.34
N VAL A 44 6.12 -3.99 6.57
CA VAL A 44 4.73 -3.57 6.80
C VAL A 44 4.24 -4.05 8.16
N SER A 45 4.39 -5.34 8.47
CA SER A 45 3.97 -5.93 9.75
C SER A 45 4.63 -5.25 10.95
N LYS A 46 5.94 -5.01 10.85
CA LYS A 46 6.69 -4.32 11.92
C LYS A 46 6.16 -2.91 12.14
N ARG A 47 5.97 -2.14 11.06
CA ARG A 47 5.52 -0.74 11.14
C ARG A 47 4.09 -0.62 11.62
N VAL A 48 3.19 -1.48 11.16
CA VAL A 48 1.81 -1.53 11.64
C VAL A 48 1.79 -1.83 13.15
N SER A 49 2.56 -2.81 13.62
CA SER A 49 2.63 -3.14 15.05
C SER A 49 3.24 -2.02 15.90
N GLU A 50 4.21 -1.27 15.38
CA GLU A 50 4.79 -0.11 16.06
C GLU A 50 3.76 1.03 16.19
N MET A 51 2.99 1.29 15.13
CA MET A 51 1.96 2.34 15.12
C MET A 51 0.77 1.97 15.99
N ASP A 52 0.32 0.72 15.95
CA ASP A 52 -0.75 0.19 16.80
C ASP A 52 -0.43 0.43 18.29
N ARG A 53 0.77 0.06 18.72
CA ARG A 53 1.23 0.32 20.10
C ARG A 53 1.30 1.81 20.43
N ALA A 54 1.75 2.64 19.50
CA ALA A 54 1.87 4.08 19.72
C ALA A 54 0.51 4.78 19.80
N LEU A 55 -0.50 4.26 19.12
CA LEU A 55 -1.87 4.77 19.11
C LEU A 55 -2.75 4.11 20.17
N GLU A 56 -2.26 3.07 20.86
CA GLU A 56 -3.01 2.29 21.86
C GLU A 56 -4.38 1.83 21.34
N LEU A 57 -4.44 1.39 20.07
CA LEU A 57 -5.68 0.96 19.46
C LEU A 57 -6.25 -0.27 20.17
N PRO A 58 -7.53 -0.28 20.52
CA PRO A 58 -8.20 -1.45 21.08
C PRO A 58 -8.55 -2.46 19.98
N ALA A 59 -7.52 -2.95 19.29
CA ALA A 59 -7.63 -3.89 18.18
C ALA A 59 -6.65 -5.04 18.33
N GLU A 60 -7.00 -6.19 17.76
CA GLU A 60 -6.07 -7.29 17.64
C GLU A 60 -5.04 -7.01 16.53
N PRO A 61 -3.80 -7.51 16.63
CA PRO A 61 -2.83 -7.41 15.55
C PRO A 61 -3.43 -7.96 14.24
N PRO A 62 -3.14 -7.36 13.09
CA PRO A 62 -3.73 -7.79 11.82
C PRO A 62 -3.30 -9.22 11.50
N ALA A 63 -4.26 -10.03 11.08
CA ALA A 63 -3.97 -11.38 10.61
C ALA A 63 -2.99 -11.33 9.42
N MET A 64 -2.01 -12.21 9.40
CA MET A 64 -0.93 -12.21 8.40
C MET A 64 -1.45 -12.33 6.96
N HIS A 65 -2.59 -12.99 6.76
CA HIS A 65 -3.18 -13.07 5.42
C HIS A 65 -3.69 -11.72 4.91
N GLU A 66 -4.22 -10.83 5.78
CA GLU A 66 -4.64 -9.48 5.38
C GLU A 66 -3.42 -8.60 5.06
N VAL A 67 -2.35 -8.71 5.85
CA VAL A 67 -1.09 -8.02 5.54
C VAL A 67 -0.56 -8.44 4.17
N ARG A 68 -0.54 -9.76 3.91
CA ARG A 68 -0.09 -10.31 2.62
C ARG A 68 -0.95 -9.83 1.46
N ARG A 69 -2.27 -9.85 1.59
CA ARG A 69 -3.20 -9.36 0.55
C ARG A 69 -2.91 -7.90 0.18
N VAL A 70 -2.78 -7.03 1.17
CA VAL A 70 -2.50 -5.61 0.92
C VAL A 70 -1.14 -5.44 0.25
N VAL A 71 -0.08 -6.06 0.78
CA VAL A 71 1.26 -6.00 0.17
C VAL A 71 1.24 -6.49 -1.28
N GLN A 72 0.59 -7.62 -1.54
CA GLN A 72 0.52 -8.21 -2.88
C GLN A 72 -0.22 -7.30 -3.87
N ILE A 73 -1.34 -6.68 -3.48
CA ILE A 73 -2.05 -5.70 -4.31
C ILE A 73 -1.14 -4.55 -4.69
N PHE A 74 -0.43 -3.97 -3.71
CA PHE A 74 0.46 -2.84 -3.95
C PHE A 74 1.63 -3.22 -4.86
N ARG A 75 2.21 -4.40 -4.69
CA ARG A 75 3.30 -4.90 -5.52
C ARG A 75 2.85 -5.14 -6.97
N GLU A 76 1.74 -5.82 -7.15
CA GLU A 76 1.20 -6.15 -8.47
C GLU A 76 0.85 -4.90 -9.28
N LEU A 77 0.13 -3.95 -8.66
CA LEU A 77 -0.22 -2.69 -9.30
C LEU A 77 1.02 -1.81 -9.58
N ARG A 78 1.99 -1.80 -8.67
CA ARG A 78 3.27 -1.10 -8.86
C ARG A 78 4.11 -1.68 -9.99
N ASN A 79 4.15 -3.01 -10.08
CA ASN A 79 4.97 -3.74 -11.05
C ASN A 79 4.28 -3.91 -12.41
N GLY A 80 2.97 -3.63 -12.50
CA GLY A 80 2.18 -3.80 -13.72
C GLY A 80 2.00 -5.25 -14.15
N GLN A 81 2.07 -6.18 -13.20
CA GLN A 81 1.84 -7.61 -13.43
C GLN A 81 1.55 -8.35 -12.11
N THR A 82 0.86 -9.48 -12.21
CA THR A 82 0.66 -10.38 -11.06
C THR A 82 1.99 -10.98 -10.58
N GLU A 83 2.08 -11.36 -9.30
CA GLU A 83 3.31 -11.92 -8.70
C GLU A 83 3.79 -13.19 -9.42
N ASP A 84 2.88 -13.99 -10.00
CA ASP A 84 3.22 -15.15 -10.82
C ASP A 84 3.62 -14.79 -12.27
N GLY A 85 3.58 -13.51 -12.64
CA GLY A 85 3.94 -12.97 -13.95
C GLY A 85 3.01 -13.34 -15.10
N LYS A 86 1.88 -14.01 -14.83
CA LYS A 86 0.98 -14.51 -15.88
C LYS A 86 0.07 -13.42 -16.47
N THR A 87 -0.33 -12.45 -15.66
CA THR A 87 -1.25 -11.40 -16.07
C THR A 87 -0.55 -10.06 -16.03
N LYS A 88 -0.53 -9.35 -17.17
CA LYS A 88 -0.10 -7.95 -17.24
C LYS A 88 -1.21 -7.04 -16.77
N LEU A 89 -0.85 -6.04 -16.00
CA LEU A 89 -1.75 -5.08 -15.38
C LEU A 89 -1.38 -3.66 -15.81
N LYS A 90 -2.37 -2.78 -15.78
CA LYS A 90 -2.11 -1.34 -15.81
C LYS A 90 -1.75 -0.89 -14.39
N SER A 91 -0.85 0.06 -14.29
CA SER A 91 -0.50 0.67 -13.00
C SER A 91 -1.31 1.95 -12.79
N PRO A 92 -1.80 2.22 -11.57
CA PRO A 92 -2.39 3.51 -11.23
C PRO A 92 -1.39 4.66 -11.40
N THR A 93 -1.89 5.89 -11.39
CA THR A 93 -1.05 7.10 -11.47
C THR A 93 -0.19 7.31 -10.23
N GLY A 94 -0.64 6.78 -9.08
CA GLY A 94 0.08 6.79 -7.81
C GLY A 94 1.29 5.85 -7.78
N THR A 95 2.16 6.05 -6.80
CA THR A 95 3.42 5.30 -6.68
C THR A 95 3.25 3.89 -6.11
N MET A 96 2.10 3.58 -5.50
CA MET A 96 1.81 2.30 -4.83
C MET A 96 2.94 1.90 -3.86
N SER A 97 3.29 2.82 -2.97
CA SER A 97 4.43 2.68 -2.06
C SER A 97 4.14 1.75 -0.87
N THR A 98 5.19 1.18 -0.29
CA THR A 98 5.11 0.43 0.98
C THR A 98 4.52 1.26 2.12
N ALA A 99 4.74 2.58 2.12
CA ALA A 99 4.16 3.49 3.11
C ALA A 99 2.64 3.59 2.99
N GLU A 100 2.11 3.60 1.76
CA GLU A 100 0.66 3.58 1.54
C GLU A 100 0.04 2.25 1.95
N ALA A 101 0.71 1.11 1.72
CA ALA A 101 0.27 -0.19 2.22
C ALA A 101 0.17 -0.21 3.76
N ILE A 102 1.16 0.38 4.47
CA ILE A 102 1.12 0.56 5.92
C ILE A 102 -0.08 1.42 6.32
N SER A 103 -0.32 2.53 5.61
CA SER A 103 -1.44 3.43 5.89
C SER A 103 -2.80 2.75 5.73
N VAL A 104 -2.97 1.91 4.70
CA VAL A 104 -4.20 1.13 4.48
C VAL A 104 -4.49 0.22 5.67
N LEU A 105 -3.49 -0.54 6.12
CA LEU A 105 -3.65 -1.45 7.26
C LEU A 105 -3.95 -0.70 8.56
N ASN A 106 -3.23 0.38 8.84
CA ASN A 106 -3.48 1.19 10.03
C ASN A 106 -4.88 1.83 10.03
N SER A 107 -5.32 2.34 8.88
CA SER A 107 -6.66 2.89 8.73
C SER A 107 -7.73 1.82 8.90
N GLY A 108 -7.53 0.63 8.32
CA GLY A 108 -8.42 -0.52 8.51
C GLY A 108 -8.49 -0.98 9.97
N MET A 109 -7.35 -1.04 10.66
CA MET A 109 -7.31 -1.36 12.10
C MET A 109 -8.02 -0.31 12.95
N ALA A 110 -7.87 0.97 12.63
CA ALA A 110 -8.61 2.04 13.31
C ALA A 110 -10.12 1.92 13.09
N LEU A 111 -10.57 1.56 11.87
CA LEU A 111 -11.98 1.28 11.59
C LEU A 111 -12.47 0.08 12.41
N ALA A 112 -11.73 -1.02 12.42
CA ALA A 112 -12.07 -2.21 13.21
C ALA A 112 -12.16 -1.90 14.72
N ALA A 113 -11.20 -1.11 15.24
CA ALA A 113 -11.12 -0.73 16.64
C ALA A 113 -12.28 0.15 17.12
N HIS A 114 -12.67 1.15 16.30
CA HIS A 114 -13.62 2.18 16.72
C HIS A 114 -15.05 1.94 16.22
N PHE A 115 -15.22 1.20 15.14
CA PHE A 115 -16.52 0.97 14.51
C PHE A 115 -16.85 -0.51 14.29
N GLY A 116 -15.94 -1.42 14.63
CA GLY A 116 -16.08 -2.86 14.48
C GLY A 116 -15.96 -3.60 15.81
N ASP A 117 -15.46 -4.80 15.72
CA ASP A 117 -15.24 -5.76 16.82
C ASP A 117 -13.78 -5.81 17.30
N GLY A 118 -12.92 -4.93 16.81
CA GLY A 118 -11.49 -4.90 17.12
C GLY A 118 -10.64 -5.86 16.28
N VAL A 119 -11.25 -6.59 15.34
CA VAL A 119 -10.56 -7.51 14.43
C VAL A 119 -10.58 -6.95 13.02
N LEU A 120 -9.42 -6.86 12.39
CA LEU A 120 -9.31 -6.40 11.00
C LEU A 120 -9.95 -7.42 10.04
N HIS A 121 -10.99 -7.01 9.35
CA HIS A 121 -11.69 -7.80 8.34
C HIS A 121 -11.50 -7.20 6.94
N ALA A 122 -11.81 -7.99 5.92
CA ALA A 122 -11.75 -7.57 4.52
C ALA A 122 -12.53 -6.27 4.22
N ARG A 123 -13.65 -6.02 4.90
CA ARG A 123 -14.43 -4.77 4.78
C ARG A 123 -13.67 -3.53 5.24
N ASP A 124 -12.86 -3.66 6.30
CA ASP A 124 -12.08 -2.56 6.86
C ASP A 124 -10.88 -2.26 5.98
N VAL A 125 -10.28 -3.31 5.41
CA VAL A 125 -9.24 -3.19 4.38
C VAL A 125 -9.80 -2.52 3.14
N ALA A 126 -10.94 -2.98 2.60
CA ALA A 126 -11.56 -2.43 1.40
C ALA A 126 -11.86 -0.94 1.53
N ALA A 127 -12.46 -0.52 2.66
CA ALA A 127 -12.78 0.89 2.93
C ALA A 127 -11.55 1.82 2.87
N SER A 128 -10.37 1.31 3.23
CA SER A 128 -9.11 2.08 3.22
C SER A 128 -8.35 1.94 1.90
N LEU A 129 -8.52 0.81 1.21
CA LEU A 129 -7.74 0.43 0.03
C LEU A 129 -8.12 1.25 -1.21
N VAL A 130 -9.43 1.46 -1.46
CA VAL A 130 -9.92 2.19 -2.63
C VAL A 130 -9.31 3.59 -2.68
N GLY A 131 -9.39 4.36 -1.58
CA GLY A 131 -8.80 5.70 -1.52
C GLY A 131 -7.27 5.74 -1.58
N ALA A 132 -6.60 4.64 -1.30
CA ALA A 132 -5.15 4.53 -1.46
C ALA A 132 -4.75 4.26 -2.92
N VAL A 133 -5.52 3.47 -3.65
CA VAL A 133 -5.24 3.09 -5.04
C VAL A 133 -5.75 4.14 -6.03
N VAL A 134 -6.98 4.63 -5.84
CA VAL A 134 -7.63 5.57 -6.76
C VAL A 134 -7.29 7.01 -6.35
N LYS A 135 -6.29 7.62 -7.03
CA LYS A 135 -5.91 9.03 -6.86
C LYS A 135 -6.50 9.88 -7.98
N ASP A 136 -6.54 9.35 -9.18
CA ASP A 136 -7.26 9.95 -10.31
C ASP A 136 -8.60 9.22 -10.48
N PRO A 137 -9.76 9.92 -10.30
CA PRO A 137 -11.06 9.26 -10.30
C PRO A 137 -11.49 8.73 -11.67
N VAL A 138 -10.78 9.06 -12.75
CA VAL A 138 -11.08 8.57 -14.10
C VAL A 138 -10.14 7.45 -14.50
N GLN A 139 -8.82 7.68 -14.37
CA GLN A 139 -7.82 6.72 -14.83
C GLN A 139 -7.63 5.57 -13.83
N ASP A 140 -7.46 5.90 -12.55
CA ASP A 140 -7.17 4.89 -11.54
C ASP A 140 -8.39 4.05 -11.19
N ASP A 141 -9.61 4.60 -11.27
CA ASP A 141 -10.86 3.85 -11.10
C ASP A 141 -10.98 2.72 -12.15
N LEU A 142 -10.70 3.01 -13.41
CA LEU A 142 -10.69 1.99 -14.45
C LEU A 142 -9.66 0.89 -14.22
N VAL A 143 -8.46 1.29 -13.77
CA VAL A 143 -7.38 0.34 -13.44
C VAL A 143 -7.78 -0.53 -12.26
N TRP A 144 -8.36 0.08 -11.21
CA TRP A 144 -8.82 -0.63 -10.03
C TRP A 144 -9.91 -1.64 -10.34
N ARG A 145 -10.94 -1.24 -11.10
CA ARG A 145 -12.03 -2.14 -11.52
C ARG A 145 -11.53 -3.30 -12.38
N GLU A 146 -10.63 -3.02 -13.34
CA GLU A 146 -10.01 -4.06 -14.15
C GLU A 146 -9.24 -5.07 -13.26
N TYR A 147 -8.48 -4.59 -12.29
CA TYR A 147 -7.75 -5.43 -11.33
C TYR A 147 -8.68 -6.27 -10.46
N LEU A 148 -9.76 -5.69 -9.94
CA LEU A 148 -10.77 -6.42 -9.16
C LEU A 148 -11.39 -7.56 -9.95
N GLU A 149 -11.80 -7.31 -11.20
CA GLU A 149 -12.50 -8.32 -12.01
C GLU A 149 -11.58 -9.39 -12.58
N THR A 150 -10.33 -9.05 -12.89
CA THR A 150 -9.40 -9.98 -13.56
C THR A 150 -8.47 -10.73 -12.60
N VAL A 151 -8.22 -10.19 -11.42
CA VAL A 151 -7.26 -10.78 -10.46
C VAL A 151 -7.93 -11.12 -9.14
N VAL A 152 -8.50 -10.13 -8.44
CA VAL A 152 -9.02 -10.35 -7.08
C VAL A 152 -10.18 -11.36 -7.09
N LYS A 153 -11.09 -11.24 -8.03
CA LYS A 153 -12.24 -12.13 -8.23
C LYS A 153 -11.84 -13.58 -8.47
N GLU A 154 -10.77 -13.81 -9.21
CA GLU A 154 -10.32 -15.15 -9.60
C GLU A 154 -9.60 -15.90 -8.47
N ARG A 155 -9.16 -15.20 -7.42
CA ARG A 155 -8.50 -15.80 -6.26
C ARG A 155 -9.53 -16.36 -5.28
N SER A 156 -9.49 -17.67 -5.07
CA SER A 156 -10.47 -18.38 -4.22
C SER A 156 -10.48 -17.90 -2.78
N ASP A 157 -9.33 -17.53 -2.26
CA ASP A 157 -9.08 -17.06 -0.88
C ASP A 157 -9.27 -15.54 -0.70
N TRP A 158 -9.63 -14.79 -1.79
CA TRP A 158 -9.86 -13.36 -1.78
C TRP A 158 -11.32 -12.95 -2.04
N LYS A 159 -12.24 -13.91 -2.04
CA LYS A 159 -13.65 -13.63 -2.36
C LYS A 159 -14.36 -12.70 -1.39
N ASP A 160 -13.97 -12.74 -0.13
CA ASP A 160 -14.43 -11.80 0.90
C ASP A 160 -13.96 -10.38 0.61
N LEU A 161 -12.69 -10.21 0.29
CA LEU A 161 -12.12 -8.91 -0.10
C LEU A 161 -12.75 -8.38 -1.39
N TYR A 162 -12.93 -9.25 -2.41
CA TYR A 162 -13.61 -8.85 -3.65
C TYR A 162 -15.02 -8.31 -3.38
N ARG A 163 -15.83 -9.00 -2.57
CA ARG A 163 -17.17 -8.54 -2.20
C ARG A 163 -17.13 -7.21 -1.47
N ALA A 164 -16.25 -7.10 -0.47
CA ALA A 164 -16.09 -5.88 0.30
C ALA A 164 -15.68 -4.67 -0.57
N CYS A 165 -14.75 -4.86 -1.51
CA CYS A 165 -14.36 -3.80 -2.44
C CYS A 165 -15.51 -3.38 -3.37
N ARG A 166 -16.37 -4.33 -3.78
CA ARG A 166 -17.55 -4.02 -4.63
C ARG A 166 -18.67 -3.29 -3.87
N GLU A 167 -18.70 -3.38 -2.55
CA GLU A 167 -19.68 -2.66 -1.70
C GLU A 167 -19.25 -1.22 -1.42
N VAL A 168 -17.96 -0.93 -1.48
CA VAL A 168 -17.40 0.42 -1.22
C VAL A 168 -17.35 1.26 -2.51
N ASP A 169 -17.47 0.65 -3.68
CA ASP A 169 -17.29 1.23 -5.03
C ASP A 169 -18.51 2.07 -5.54
#